data_1da0b2a276e738cdd9c61d41e82259fc
#
_entry.id   1da0b2a276e738cdd9c61d41e82259fc
#
_cell.length_a   1.000
_cell.length_b   1.000
_cell.length_c   1.000
_cell.angle_alpha   90.00
_cell.angle_beta   90.00
_cell.angle_gamma   90.00
#
_symmetry.space_group_name_H-M   'P 1'
#
loop_
_entity.id
_entity.type
_entity.pdbx_description
1 polymer ?
#
loop_
_entity_poly.entity_id
_entity_poly.type
_entity_poly.pdbx_seq_one_letter_code
_entity_poly.pdbx_strand_id
1 'polypeptide(L)'
;MGVALRVVACLDVKDGRVVKGVNFTGLRDAGDPVGMARSYGEQGVDELTFLDISASEQGRRTTMQLVTRCANTVFIPLTVGGGVRTVDDVDALLRHGADKVSINTAAIADPSVIGTIADRFGNQVVTLSLDARREAGQP
;
A
#
# COMPACT_ATOMS: atom_id res chain seq x y z
N MET A 1 19.62 -14.43 18.70
CA MET A 1 19.73 -13.84 17.35
C MET A 1 18.94 -12.53 17.29
N GLY A 2 19.54 -11.49 16.79
CA GLY A 2 18.88 -10.19 16.64
C GLY A 2 17.84 -10.19 15.49
N VAL A 3 16.87 -9.28 15.59
CA VAL A 3 15.93 -9.02 14.50
C VAL A 3 16.64 -8.15 13.45
N ALA A 4 16.61 -8.58 12.20
CA ALA A 4 17.16 -7.79 11.10
C ALA A 4 16.27 -6.58 10.78
N LEU A 5 16.91 -5.45 10.44
CA LEU A 5 16.20 -4.30 9.87
C LEU A 5 15.68 -4.65 8.48
N ARG A 6 14.46 -4.21 8.18
CA ARG A 6 13.89 -4.28 6.85
C ARG A 6 13.73 -2.89 6.27
N VAL A 7 14.13 -2.74 5.02
CA VAL A 7 13.92 -1.51 4.25
C VAL A 7 12.68 -1.69 3.39
N VAL A 8 11.69 -0.84 3.60
CA VAL A 8 10.43 -0.84 2.86
C VAL A 8 10.37 0.42 2.00
N ALA A 9 10.29 0.27 0.69
CA ALA A 9 10.09 1.39 -0.22
C ALA A 9 8.60 1.66 -0.38
N CYS A 10 8.17 2.88 -0.08
CA CYS A 10 6.79 3.32 -0.24
C CYS A 10 6.67 4.24 -1.46
N LEU A 11 5.77 3.89 -2.37
CA LEU A 11 5.52 4.63 -3.60
C LEU A 11 4.06 5.09 -3.65
N ASP A 12 3.85 6.39 -3.80
CA ASP A 12 2.52 6.94 -4.06
C ASP A 12 2.16 6.68 -5.52
N VAL A 13 1.00 6.09 -5.74
CA VAL A 13 0.51 5.72 -7.07
C VAL A 13 -0.80 6.43 -7.34
N LYS A 14 -0.89 7.06 -8.50
CA LYS A 14 -2.10 7.69 -9.01
C LYS A 14 -2.31 7.29 -10.46
N ASP A 15 -3.49 6.76 -10.75
CA ASP A 15 -3.88 6.36 -12.11
C ASP A 15 -2.82 5.47 -12.80
N GLY A 16 -2.22 4.55 -12.04
CA GLY A 16 -1.24 3.59 -12.53
C GLY A 16 0.19 4.13 -12.71
N ARG A 17 0.48 5.35 -12.22
CA ARG A 17 1.82 5.96 -12.28
C ARG A 17 2.33 6.29 -10.89
N VAL A 18 3.63 6.18 -10.67
CA VAL A 18 4.25 6.71 -9.45
C VAL A 18 4.25 8.23 -9.56
N VAL A 19 3.79 8.87 -8.50
CA VAL A 19 3.72 10.33 -8.43
C VAL A 19 4.54 10.86 -7.26
N LYS A 20 4.96 12.11 -7.37
CA LYS A 20 5.73 12.82 -6.37
C LYS A 20 5.18 14.22 -6.19
N GLY A 21 4.97 14.62 -4.95
CA GLY A 21 4.49 15.96 -4.62
C GLY A 21 4.59 16.22 -3.12
N VAL A 22 4.35 17.46 -2.73
CA VAL A 22 4.32 17.89 -1.32
C VAL A 22 2.86 17.95 -0.87
N ASN A 23 2.52 17.24 0.21
CA ASN A 23 1.15 17.18 0.75
C ASN A 23 0.09 16.81 -0.32
N PHE A 24 0.44 15.93 -1.25
CA PHE A 24 -0.41 15.51 -2.37
C PHE A 24 -0.85 16.65 -3.30
N THR A 25 -0.16 17.77 -3.27
CA THR A 25 -0.37 18.90 -4.17
C THR A 25 0.77 19.03 -5.17
N GLY A 26 0.45 19.53 -6.39
CA GLY A 26 1.45 19.68 -7.45
C GLY A 26 2.10 18.35 -7.86
N LEU A 27 1.31 17.27 -7.89
CA LEU A 27 1.79 15.93 -8.20
C LEU A 27 2.42 15.87 -9.58
N ARG A 28 3.62 15.26 -9.65
CA ARG A 28 4.36 15.02 -10.89
C ARG A 28 4.56 13.53 -11.09
N ASP A 29 4.49 13.10 -12.35
CA ASP A 29 4.83 11.73 -12.74
C ASP A 29 6.31 11.47 -12.41
N ALA A 30 6.58 10.44 -11.64
CA ALA A 30 7.91 10.01 -11.27
C ALA A 30 8.36 8.70 -11.96
N GLY A 31 7.46 8.03 -12.68
CA GLY A 31 7.81 6.88 -13.50
C GLY A 31 6.84 5.71 -13.49
N ASP A 32 7.25 4.64 -14.15
CA ASP A 32 6.50 3.38 -14.19
C ASP A 32 6.70 2.60 -12.89
N PRO A 33 5.60 2.27 -12.18
CA PRO A 33 5.70 1.58 -10.90
C PRO A 33 6.37 0.20 -10.96
N VAL A 34 6.13 -0.57 -12.02
CA VAL A 34 6.74 -1.91 -12.17
C VAL A 34 8.23 -1.83 -12.39
N GLY A 35 8.68 -0.88 -13.22
CA GLY A 35 10.11 -0.61 -13.44
C GLY A 35 10.81 -0.15 -12.17
N MET A 36 10.18 0.74 -11.40
CA MET A 36 10.72 1.20 -10.13
C MET A 36 10.76 0.06 -9.10
N ALA A 37 9.71 -0.73 -9.00
CA ALA A 37 9.65 -1.88 -8.10
C ALA A 37 10.77 -2.89 -8.40
N ARG A 38 11.00 -3.17 -9.67
CA ARG A 38 12.13 -4.03 -10.10
C ARG A 38 13.46 -3.44 -9.68
N SER A 39 13.69 -2.18 -9.96
CA SER A 39 14.93 -1.48 -9.61
C SER A 39 15.20 -1.50 -8.10
N TYR A 40 14.18 -1.24 -7.27
CA TYR A 40 14.32 -1.33 -5.82
C TYR A 40 14.62 -2.74 -5.36
N GLY A 41 13.97 -3.75 -5.92
CA GLY A 41 14.23 -5.15 -5.60
C GLY A 41 15.68 -5.55 -5.94
N GLU A 42 16.17 -5.15 -7.10
CA GLU A 42 17.56 -5.38 -7.54
C GLU A 42 18.58 -4.67 -6.63
N GLN A 43 18.22 -3.53 -6.06
CA GLN A 43 19.05 -2.79 -5.12
C GLN A 43 18.99 -3.33 -3.68
N GLY A 44 18.20 -4.37 -3.42
CA GLY A 44 18.15 -5.05 -2.13
C GLY A 44 17.12 -4.50 -1.16
N VAL A 45 16.10 -3.78 -1.61
CA VAL A 45 14.95 -3.40 -0.79
C VAL A 45 14.19 -4.67 -0.38
N ASP A 46 13.81 -4.76 0.87
CA ASP A 46 13.20 -5.97 1.42
C ASP A 46 11.71 -6.11 1.08
N GLU A 47 10.98 -4.99 1.05
CA GLU A 47 9.54 -4.96 0.78
C GLU A 47 9.17 -3.69 0.02
N LEU A 48 8.05 -3.75 -0.70
CA LEU A 48 7.45 -2.61 -1.39
C LEU A 48 6.07 -2.31 -0.83
N THR A 49 5.72 -1.03 -0.81
CA THR A 49 4.36 -0.57 -0.52
C THR A 49 3.90 0.37 -1.61
N PHE A 50 2.75 0.09 -2.21
CA PHE A 50 2.02 1.02 -3.06
C PHE A 50 0.91 1.68 -2.26
N LEU A 51 0.90 3.00 -2.23
CA LEU A 51 -0.19 3.79 -1.67
C LEU A 51 -0.98 4.40 -2.82
N ASP A 52 -2.16 3.88 -3.06
CA ASP A 52 -3.05 4.37 -4.12
C ASP A 52 -3.76 5.63 -3.66
N ILE A 53 -3.43 6.75 -4.29
CA ILE A 53 -4.05 8.04 -4.05
C ILE A 53 -5.01 8.43 -5.19
N SER A 54 -5.42 7.46 -6.03
CA SER A 54 -6.37 7.70 -7.11
C SER A 54 -7.74 8.09 -6.56
N ALA A 55 -8.32 9.15 -7.10
CA ALA A 55 -9.64 9.63 -6.68
C ALA A 55 -10.79 8.92 -7.40
N SER A 56 -10.52 8.35 -8.59
CA SER A 56 -11.52 7.73 -9.45
C SER A 56 -11.52 6.21 -9.36
N GLU A 57 -12.66 5.60 -9.66
CA GLU A 57 -12.78 4.14 -9.82
C GLU A 57 -11.87 3.60 -10.94
N GLN A 58 -11.75 4.35 -12.03
CA GLN A 58 -10.89 3.96 -13.14
C GLN A 58 -9.42 3.91 -12.71
N GLY A 59 -8.96 4.89 -11.94
CA GLY A 59 -7.62 4.90 -11.37
C GLY A 59 -7.37 3.71 -10.45
N ARG A 60 -8.34 3.34 -9.62
CA ARG A 60 -8.25 2.16 -8.73
C ARG A 60 -8.18 0.85 -9.53
N ARG A 61 -8.97 0.71 -10.60
CA ARG A 61 -8.88 -0.46 -11.49
C ARG A 61 -7.50 -0.55 -12.15
N THR A 62 -6.94 0.58 -12.54
CA THR A 62 -5.58 0.64 -13.08
C THR A 62 -4.55 0.18 -12.04
N THR A 63 -4.71 0.57 -10.78
CA THR A 63 -3.86 0.10 -9.69
C THR A 63 -3.97 -1.41 -9.48
N MET A 64 -5.17 -2.00 -9.59
CA MET A 64 -5.33 -3.46 -9.51
C MET A 64 -4.54 -4.18 -10.61
N GLN A 65 -4.60 -3.70 -11.83
CA GLN A 65 -3.81 -4.23 -12.95
C GLN A 65 -2.30 -4.08 -12.70
N LEU A 66 -1.89 -2.97 -12.12
CA LEU A 66 -0.52 -2.71 -11.73
C LEU A 66 -0.04 -3.72 -10.68
N VAL A 67 -0.85 -4.01 -9.67
CA VAL A 67 -0.53 -5.00 -8.64
C VAL A 67 -0.27 -6.37 -9.27
N THR A 68 -1.12 -6.79 -10.20
CA THR A 68 -0.94 -8.06 -10.93
C THR A 68 0.37 -8.08 -11.72
N ARG A 69 0.67 -7.01 -12.44
CA ARG A 69 1.93 -6.91 -13.21
C ARG A 69 3.14 -6.94 -12.30
N CYS A 70 3.07 -6.25 -11.17
CA CYS A 70 4.14 -6.20 -10.19
C CYS A 70 4.35 -7.59 -9.55
N ALA A 71 3.30 -8.25 -9.14
CA ALA A 71 3.36 -9.59 -8.54
C ALA A 71 4.00 -10.64 -9.47
N ASN A 72 3.80 -10.50 -10.78
CA ASN A 72 4.41 -11.38 -11.77
C ASN A 72 5.87 -11.05 -12.12
N THR A 73 6.36 -9.90 -11.70
CA THR A 73 7.67 -9.38 -12.14
C THR A 73 8.66 -9.22 -10.98
N VAL A 74 8.16 -8.94 -9.78
CA VAL A 74 8.95 -8.62 -8.60
C VAL A 74 8.65 -9.64 -7.50
N PHE A 75 9.69 -10.19 -6.88
CA PHE A 75 9.57 -11.31 -5.95
C PHE A 75 9.83 -10.93 -4.49
N ILE A 76 9.70 -9.66 -4.16
CA ILE A 76 9.70 -9.19 -2.78
C ILE A 76 8.24 -8.91 -2.33
N PRO A 77 7.94 -8.99 -1.02
CA PRO A 77 6.57 -8.74 -0.54
C PRO A 77 6.03 -7.39 -0.96
N LEU A 78 4.78 -7.36 -1.39
CA LEU A 78 4.07 -6.17 -1.83
C LEU A 78 2.89 -5.88 -0.90
N THR A 79 2.92 -4.71 -0.28
CA THR A 79 1.78 -4.15 0.47
C THR A 79 1.07 -3.13 -0.40
N VAL A 80 -0.24 -3.16 -0.41
CA VAL A 80 -1.06 -2.17 -1.12
C VAL A 80 -2.00 -1.48 -0.14
N GLY A 81 -2.01 -0.17 -0.15
CA GLY A 81 -2.88 0.66 0.66
C GLY A 81 -3.47 1.82 -0.14
N GLY A 82 -4.29 2.60 0.55
CA GLY A 82 -5.02 3.70 -0.07
C GLY A 82 -6.42 3.27 -0.52
N GLY A 83 -7.45 3.89 0.05
CA GLY A 83 -8.84 3.62 -0.33
C GLY A 83 -9.39 2.24 0.03
N VAL A 84 -8.67 1.44 0.78
CA VAL A 84 -9.15 0.12 1.26
C VAL A 84 -10.14 0.33 2.41
N ARG A 85 -11.39 -0.11 2.24
CA ARG A 85 -12.48 0.14 3.19
C ARG A 85 -13.16 -1.12 3.68
N THR A 86 -13.23 -2.16 2.86
CA THR A 86 -14.02 -3.35 3.11
C THR A 86 -13.20 -4.62 2.99
N VAL A 87 -13.75 -5.71 3.53
CA VAL A 87 -13.18 -7.05 3.36
C VAL A 87 -13.10 -7.44 1.89
N ASP A 88 -14.08 -7.02 1.08
CA ASP A 88 -14.10 -7.31 -0.36
C ASP A 88 -12.97 -6.57 -1.09
N ASP A 89 -12.64 -5.35 -0.68
CA ASP A 89 -11.47 -4.62 -1.22
C ASP A 89 -10.18 -5.38 -0.94
N VAL A 90 -10.04 -5.92 0.27
CA VAL A 90 -8.88 -6.74 0.66
C VAL A 90 -8.80 -8.02 -0.16
N ASP A 91 -9.92 -8.74 -0.29
CA ASP A 91 -9.99 -9.96 -1.10
C ASP A 91 -9.56 -9.70 -2.54
N ALA A 92 -10.05 -8.61 -3.13
CA ALA A 92 -9.68 -8.22 -4.50
C ALA A 92 -8.18 -7.95 -4.64
N LEU A 93 -7.58 -7.20 -3.72
CA LEU A 93 -6.15 -6.91 -3.74
C LEU A 93 -5.29 -8.18 -3.60
N LEU A 94 -5.67 -9.07 -2.69
CA LEU A 94 -4.96 -10.35 -2.50
C LEU A 94 -5.06 -11.23 -3.74
N ARG A 95 -6.22 -11.30 -4.39
CA ARG A 95 -6.40 -12.04 -5.65
C ARG A 95 -5.56 -11.51 -6.79
N HIS A 96 -5.30 -10.21 -6.81
CA HIS A 96 -4.43 -9.58 -7.80
C HIS A 96 -2.93 -9.74 -7.50
N GLY A 97 -2.58 -10.27 -6.33
CA GLY A 97 -1.21 -10.62 -5.98
C GLY A 97 -0.55 -9.81 -4.88
N ALA A 98 -1.29 -8.93 -4.20
CA ALA A 98 -0.77 -8.28 -3.00
C ALA A 98 -0.54 -9.31 -1.88
N ASP A 99 0.54 -9.16 -1.13
CA ASP A 99 0.84 -9.99 0.05
C ASP A 99 0.18 -9.46 1.30
N LYS A 100 0.08 -8.13 1.40
CA LYS A 100 -0.50 -7.41 2.53
C LYS A 100 -1.32 -6.23 2.04
N VAL A 101 -2.26 -5.80 2.88
CA VAL A 101 -3.02 -4.57 2.67
C VAL A 101 -2.81 -3.61 3.82
N SER A 102 -2.78 -2.32 3.51
CA SER A 102 -2.68 -1.25 4.50
C SER A 102 -4.01 -0.52 4.63
N ILE A 103 -4.46 -0.34 5.86
CA ILE A 103 -5.72 0.33 6.20
C ILE A 103 -5.42 1.53 7.07
N ASN A 104 -6.05 2.66 6.77
CA ASN A 104 -5.94 3.89 7.55
C ASN A 104 -7.33 4.41 7.93
N THR A 105 -7.95 5.20 7.07
CA THR A 105 -9.21 5.91 7.36
C THR A 105 -10.35 4.98 7.78
N ALA A 106 -10.49 3.82 7.14
CA ALA A 106 -11.51 2.85 7.47
C ALA A 106 -11.37 2.31 8.91
N ALA A 107 -10.13 2.11 9.37
CA ALA A 107 -9.86 1.66 10.73
C ALA A 107 -10.11 2.74 11.79
N ILE A 108 -9.93 4.00 11.43
CA ILE A 108 -10.28 5.13 12.31
C ILE A 108 -11.80 5.22 12.47
N ALA A 109 -12.54 5.06 11.38
CA ALA A 109 -13.98 5.10 11.37
C ALA A 109 -14.62 3.90 12.11
N ASP A 110 -14.08 2.71 11.89
CA ASP A 110 -14.50 1.47 12.55
C ASP A 110 -13.31 0.53 12.77
N PRO A 111 -12.72 0.57 13.98
CA PRO A 111 -11.55 -0.29 14.29
C PRO A 111 -11.83 -1.80 14.18
N SER A 112 -13.09 -2.23 14.24
CA SER A 112 -13.45 -3.64 14.15
C SER A 112 -13.11 -4.26 12.78
N VAL A 113 -12.96 -3.43 11.75
CA VAL A 113 -12.57 -3.89 10.41
C VAL A 113 -11.22 -4.61 10.42
N ILE A 114 -10.30 -4.21 11.29
CA ILE A 114 -8.98 -4.84 11.44
C ILE A 114 -9.16 -6.30 11.87
N GLY A 115 -9.96 -6.53 12.92
CA GLY A 115 -10.26 -7.88 13.41
C GLY A 115 -10.96 -8.74 12.35
N THR A 116 -11.94 -8.18 11.67
CA THR A 116 -12.69 -8.88 10.60
C THR A 116 -11.75 -9.35 9.48
N ILE A 117 -10.82 -8.50 9.05
CA ILE A 117 -9.84 -8.85 8.02
C ILE A 117 -8.85 -9.90 8.54
N ALA A 118 -8.35 -9.69 9.75
CA ALA A 118 -7.39 -10.62 10.37
C ALA A 118 -8.00 -12.01 10.57
N ASP A 119 -9.25 -12.09 10.99
CA ASP A 119 -9.96 -13.36 11.19
C ASP A 119 -10.16 -14.12 9.87
N ARG A 120 -10.40 -13.40 8.77
CA ARG A 120 -10.65 -14.02 7.46
C ARG A 120 -9.37 -14.39 6.73
N PHE A 121 -8.35 -13.55 6.76
CA PHE A 121 -7.14 -13.68 5.93
C PHE A 121 -5.86 -13.96 6.72
N GLY A 122 -5.89 -13.79 8.04
CA GLY A 122 -4.73 -13.89 8.92
C GLY A 122 -4.16 -12.54 9.32
N ASN A 123 -3.57 -12.47 10.50
CA ASN A 123 -3.01 -11.23 11.05
C ASN A 123 -1.88 -10.64 10.17
N GLN A 124 -1.15 -11.49 9.47
CA GLN A 124 -0.02 -11.09 8.64
C GLN A 124 -0.43 -10.31 7.38
N VAL A 125 -1.72 -10.34 7.01
CA VAL A 125 -2.24 -9.68 5.81
C VAL A 125 -2.52 -8.21 6.06
N VAL A 126 -2.96 -7.83 7.28
CA VAL A 126 -3.40 -6.48 7.59
C VAL A 126 -2.30 -5.65 8.23
N THR A 127 -2.07 -4.48 7.68
CA THR A 127 -1.17 -3.46 8.23
C THR A 127 -1.99 -2.22 8.58
N LEU A 128 -1.90 -1.76 9.81
CA LEU A 128 -2.51 -0.48 10.22
C LEU A 128 -1.53 0.65 9.92
N SER A 129 -2.00 1.63 9.15
CA SER A 129 -1.27 2.86 8.86
C SER A 129 -1.98 4.02 9.55
N LEU A 130 -1.26 4.77 10.36
CA LEU A 130 -1.80 5.89 11.11
C LEU A 130 -0.97 7.15 10.86
N ASP A 131 -1.67 8.23 10.54
CA ASP A 131 -1.09 9.56 10.55
C ASP A 131 -1.37 10.20 11.93
N ALA A 132 -0.33 10.60 12.60
CA ALA A 132 -0.43 11.18 13.94
C ALA A 132 0.43 12.44 14.07
N ARG A 133 -0.08 13.43 14.79
CA ARG A 133 0.69 14.61 15.15
C ARG A 133 0.49 14.92 16.62
N ARG A 134 1.51 15.49 17.24
CA ARG A 134 1.40 16.00 18.61
C ARG A 134 0.75 17.38 18.59
N GLU A 135 -0.28 17.56 19.38
CA GLU A 135 -0.85 18.89 19.64
C GLU A 135 -0.27 19.47 20.94
N ALA A 136 -0.05 20.79 20.95
CA ALA A 136 0.49 21.46 22.10
C ALA A 136 -0.46 21.30 23.31
N GLY A 137 0.07 20.82 24.45
CA GLY A 137 -0.68 20.65 25.71
C GLY A 137 -1.31 19.25 25.90
N GLN A 138 -1.06 18.31 25.01
CA GLN A 138 -1.45 16.91 25.20
C GLN A 138 -0.22 16.02 25.41
N PRO A 139 -0.32 15.00 26.30
CA PRO A 139 0.79 14.07 26.54
C PRO A 139 1.15 13.22 25.34
#